data_d846a2325571445ef203558521b33807
#
_entry.id   d846a2325571445ef203558521b33807
#
_cell.length_a   1.000
_cell.length_b   1.000
_cell.length_c   1.000
_cell.angle_alpha   90.00
_cell.angle_beta   90.00
_cell.angle_gamma   90.00
#
_symmetry.space_group_name_H-M   'P 1'
#
loop_
_entity.id
_entity.type
_entity.pdbx_description
1 polymer ?
#
loop_
_entity_poly.entity_id
_entity_poly.type
_entity_poly.pdbx_seq_one_letter_code
_entity_poly.pdbx_strand_id
1 'polypeptide(L)'
;MTVLVGLVCSDGIVIGSDSSATFGPDIAHKTIEQSVQKVFVVQGRIILAGTGQVGAGQRFTAAVDAAWTAKGFSKSHIPTDFAKTLANIGIEDFASTKMNHGCFGALAAFPVKDKLCLCELALADFQPELKTKDMWFASMGSGQPITDPFLGMMRRIFFSDGRPPTLKEGLFITTWALMHTIELNPGGINGPPQIAKLAFNAKGDPEARLISDDELEEHKNSVQAAEKHLCQYREILNAPPAPADPKIPVMPPQ
;
A
#
# COMPACT_ATOMS: atom_id res chain seq x y z
N MET A 1 1.75 -12.08 -11.23
CA MET A 1 2.58 -11.42 -10.22
C MET A 1 1.84 -10.22 -9.67
N THR A 2 2.26 -9.66 -8.54
CA THR A 2 1.51 -8.60 -7.86
C THR A 2 2.45 -7.84 -6.93
N VAL A 3 2.25 -6.54 -6.80
CA VAL A 3 2.71 -5.74 -5.67
C VAL A 3 1.51 -5.10 -4.98
N LEU A 4 1.41 -5.31 -3.67
CA LEU A 4 0.48 -4.60 -2.80
C LEU A 4 1.27 -3.74 -1.82
N VAL A 5 0.78 -2.54 -1.58
CA VAL A 5 1.31 -1.60 -0.58
C VAL A 5 0.16 -1.12 0.30
N GLY A 6 0.33 -1.17 1.61
CA GLY A 6 -0.61 -0.63 2.58
C GLY A 6 0.09 0.29 3.57
N LEU A 7 -0.46 1.45 3.85
CA LEU A 7 0.10 2.43 4.79
C LEU A 7 -0.94 2.86 5.82
N VAL A 8 -0.55 2.85 7.09
CA VAL A 8 -1.29 3.51 8.19
C VAL A 8 -0.81 4.95 8.28
N CYS A 9 -1.71 5.89 7.99
CA CYS A 9 -1.45 7.31 8.09
C CYS A 9 -2.02 7.89 9.40
N SER A 10 -1.59 9.10 9.77
CA SER A 10 -2.10 9.79 10.97
C SER A 10 -3.61 10.10 10.89
N ASP A 11 -4.12 10.27 9.68
CA ASP A 11 -5.48 10.71 9.35
C ASP A 11 -6.21 9.78 8.36
N GLY A 12 -5.66 8.58 8.07
CA GLY A 12 -6.28 7.62 7.16
C GLY A 12 -5.46 6.38 6.89
N ILE A 13 -5.94 5.59 5.93
CA ILE A 13 -5.26 4.40 5.42
C ILE A 13 -5.16 4.51 3.90
N VAL A 14 -4.04 4.09 3.34
CA VAL A 14 -3.84 3.97 1.88
C VAL A 14 -3.55 2.52 1.55
N ILE A 15 -4.18 1.99 0.51
CA ILE A 15 -3.81 0.71 -0.10
C ILE A 15 -3.65 0.92 -1.61
N GLY A 16 -2.56 0.39 -2.15
CA GLY A 16 -2.27 0.45 -3.58
C GLY A 16 -1.76 -0.87 -4.14
N SER A 17 -1.91 -1.03 -5.46
CA SER A 17 -1.44 -2.19 -6.23
C SER A 17 -1.09 -1.79 -7.66
N ASP A 18 -0.34 -2.65 -8.34
CA ASP A 18 -0.28 -2.69 -9.80
C ASP A 18 -1.60 -3.19 -10.39
N SER A 19 -1.77 -3.08 -11.72
CA SER A 19 -3.02 -3.47 -12.40
C SER A 19 -2.83 -4.60 -13.42
N SER A 20 -1.81 -5.44 -13.27
CA SER A 20 -1.56 -6.53 -14.21
C SER A 20 -1.75 -7.91 -13.58
N ALA A 21 -2.46 -8.80 -14.26
CA ALA A 21 -2.48 -10.22 -13.98
C ALA A 21 -1.77 -11.00 -15.10
N THR A 22 -0.86 -11.87 -14.72
CA THR A 22 -0.11 -12.72 -15.63
C THR A 22 -0.68 -14.13 -15.57
N PHE A 23 -1.05 -14.67 -16.70
CA PHE A 23 -1.60 -16.01 -16.85
C PHE A 23 -0.65 -16.90 -17.63
N GLY A 24 -0.68 -18.19 -17.35
CA GLY A 24 0.11 -19.21 -18.02
C GLY A 24 -0.13 -20.59 -17.41
N PRO A 25 0.35 -21.66 -18.04
CA PRO A 25 0.16 -23.03 -17.54
C PRO A 25 0.84 -23.25 -16.18
N ASP A 26 1.89 -22.50 -15.90
CA ASP A 26 2.60 -22.51 -14.59
C ASP A 26 3.30 -21.17 -14.34
N ILE A 27 4.00 -21.08 -13.20
CA ILE A 27 4.69 -19.85 -12.76
C ILE A 27 5.85 -19.49 -13.71
N ALA A 28 6.49 -20.46 -14.32
CA ALA A 28 7.64 -20.25 -15.19
C ALA A 28 7.24 -19.90 -16.64
N HIS A 29 6.08 -20.40 -17.09
CA HIS A 29 5.60 -20.26 -18.47
C HIS A 29 4.41 -19.30 -18.54
N LYS A 30 4.69 -18.01 -18.52
CA LYS A 30 3.70 -16.96 -18.70
C LYS A 30 3.36 -16.79 -20.17
N THR A 31 2.06 -16.82 -20.50
CA THR A 31 1.60 -16.72 -21.88
C THR A 31 0.92 -15.40 -22.22
N ILE A 32 0.27 -14.78 -21.25
CA ILE A 32 -0.45 -13.52 -21.46
C ILE A 32 -0.49 -12.68 -20.20
N GLU A 33 -0.48 -11.38 -20.39
CA GLU A 33 -0.71 -10.37 -19.38
C GLU A 33 -2.00 -9.62 -19.69
N GLN A 34 -2.85 -9.42 -18.68
CA GLN A 34 -4.10 -8.71 -18.82
C GLN A 34 -4.26 -7.66 -17.73
N SER A 35 -4.84 -6.53 -18.08
CA SER A 35 -5.20 -5.51 -17.10
C SER A 35 -6.35 -6.01 -16.24
N VAL A 36 -6.21 -5.91 -14.91
CA VAL A 36 -7.21 -6.34 -13.94
C VAL A 36 -7.36 -5.33 -12.82
N GLN A 37 -8.54 -5.27 -12.24
CA GLN A 37 -8.74 -4.57 -10.99
C GLN A 37 -8.22 -5.44 -9.84
N LYS A 38 -7.35 -4.88 -8.99
CA LYS A 38 -6.78 -5.53 -7.81
C LYS A 38 -7.15 -4.83 -6.50
N VAL A 39 -7.54 -3.56 -6.58
CA VAL A 39 -7.99 -2.76 -5.43
C VAL A 39 -9.50 -2.57 -5.53
N PHE A 40 -10.22 -3.03 -4.53
CA PHE A 40 -11.68 -3.00 -4.47
C PHE A 40 -12.14 -2.17 -3.28
N VAL A 41 -13.21 -1.41 -3.48
CA VAL A 41 -13.90 -0.68 -2.42
C VAL A 41 -15.25 -1.33 -2.20
N VAL A 42 -15.46 -1.90 -1.02
CA VAL A 42 -16.68 -2.58 -0.61
C VAL A 42 -17.54 -1.60 0.18
N GLN A 43 -18.75 -1.34 -0.32
CA GLN A 43 -19.78 -0.49 0.31
C GLN A 43 -19.30 0.92 0.73
N GLY A 44 -18.26 1.46 0.06
CA GLY A 44 -17.65 2.74 0.43
C GLY A 44 -17.03 2.78 1.83
N ARG A 45 -16.73 1.60 2.41
CA ARG A 45 -16.28 1.48 3.81
C ARG A 45 -15.04 0.61 3.98
N ILE A 46 -14.85 -0.41 3.15
CA ILE A 46 -13.73 -1.35 3.24
C ILE A 46 -12.93 -1.26 1.95
N ILE A 47 -11.61 -1.26 2.07
CA ILE A 47 -10.71 -1.44 0.92
C ILE A 47 -10.13 -2.84 1.02
N LEU A 48 -10.13 -3.58 -0.08
CA LEU A 48 -9.50 -4.89 -0.21
C LEU A 48 -8.54 -4.88 -1.40
N ALA A 49 -7.36 -5.46 -1.21
CA ALA A 49 -6.42 -5.71 -2.30
C ALA A 49 -5.80 -7.11 -2.11
N GLY A 50 -5.78 -7.92 -3.16
CA GLY A 50 -5.37 -9.31 -3.07
C GLY A 50 -4.16 -9.66 -3.92
N THR A 51 -3.38 -10.64 -3.46
CA THR A 51 -2.26 -11.27 -4.17
C THR A 51 -2.45 -12.77 -4.23
N GLY A 52 -2.03 -13.39 -5.33
CA GLY A 52 -2.20 -14.83 -5.57
C GLY A 52 -3.24 -15.11 -6.65
N GLN A 53 -4.09 -16.10 -6.44
CA GLN A 53 -5.10 -16.51 -7.43
C GLN A 53 -6.20 -15.46 -7.61
N VAL A 54 -6.40 -14.98 -8.85
CA VAL A 54 -7.42 -13.97 -9.20
C VAL A 54 -8.83 -14.42 -8.78
N GLY A 55 -9.20 -15.67 -9.04
CA GLY A 55 -10.51 -16.20 -8.67
C GLY A 55 -10.75 -16.21 -7.15
N ALA A 56 -9.71 -16.44 -6.33
CA ALA A 56 -9.82 -16.35 -4.88
C ALA A 56 -10.10 -14.90 -4.42
N GLY A 57 -9.41 -13.92 -5.03
CA GLY A 57 -9.65 -12.50 -4.76
C GLY A 57 -11.08 -12.06 -5.11
N GLN A 58 -11.59 -12.52 -6.26
CA GLN A 58 -12.97 -12.24 -6.69
C GLN A 58 -13.99 -12.81 -5.69
N ARG A 59 -13.85 -14.07 -5.29
CA ARG A 59 -14.75 -14.71 -4.33
C ARG A 59 -14.66 -14.07 -2.94
N PHE A 60 -13.45 -13.80 -2.48
CA PHE A 60 -13.23 -13.13 -1.18
C PHE A 60 -13.91 -11.76 -1.14
N THR A 61 -13.73 -10.94 -2.19
CA THR A 61 -14.39 -9.62 -2.27
C THR A 61 -15.90 -9.75 -2.26
N ALA A 62 -16.47 -10.68 -3.05
CA ALA A 62 -17.91 -10.92 -3.09
C ALA A 62 -18.45 -11.43 -1.73
N ALA A 63 -17.72 -12.31 -1.05
CA ALA A 63 -18.10 -12.83 0.26
C ALA A 63 -18.07 -11.74 1.35
N VAL A 64 -17.08 -10.84 1.33
CA VAL A 64 -17.01 -9.70 2.23
C VAL A 64 -18.17 -8.73 1.99
N ASP A 65 -18.52 -8.45 0.72
CA ASP A 65 -19.65 -7.59 0.36
C ASP A 65 -20.99 -8.19 0.86
N ALA A 66 -21.20 -9.48 0.64
CA ALA A 66 -22.37 -10.19 1.14
C ALA A 66 -22.45 -10.18 2.66
N ALA A 67 -21.31 -10.41 3.34
CA ALA A 67 -21.24 -10.38 4.81
C ALA A 67 -21.52 -8.98 5.36
N TRP A 68 -21.04 -7.93 4.71
CA TRP A 68 -21.36 -6.55 5.08
C TRP A 68 -22.86 -6.28 4.98
N THR A 69 -23.46 -6.61 3.84
CA THR A 69 -24.90 -6.45 3.58
C THR A 69 -25.76 -7.20 4.60
N ALA A 70 -25.34 -8.41 4.98
CA ALA A 70 -25.97 -9.23 6.00
C ALA A 70 -25.68 -8.78 7.46
N LYS A 71 -24.99 -7.63 7.65
CA LYS A 71 -24.56 -7.13 8.96
C LYS A 71 -23.64 -8.09 9.73
N GLY A 72 -22.90 -8.93 9.01
CA GLY A 72 -21.96 -9.91 9.61
C GLY A 72 -20.87 -9.29 10.48
N PHE A 73 -20.54 -8.02 10.26
CA PHE A 73 -19.57 -7.27 11.08
C PHE A 73 -20.18 -6.51 12.27
N SER A 74 -21.49 -6.59 12.48
CA SER A 74 -22.18 -5.84 13.55
C SER A 74 -21.73 -6.17 14.96
N LYS A 75 -21.16 -7.37 15.18
CA LYS A 75 -20.62 -7.83 16.46
C LYS A 75 -19.12 -7.50 16.63
N SER A 76 -18.46 -7.00 15.61
CA SER A 76 -17.03 -6.68 15.63
C SER A 76 -16.79 -5.31 16.26
N HIS A 77 -16.69 -5.27 17.58
CA HIS A 77 -16.56 -4.03 18.34
C HIS A 77 -15.11 -3.57 18.54
N ILE A 78 -14.15 -4.42 18.25
CA ILE A 78 -12.71 -4.14 18.32
C ILE A 78 -12.04 -4.56 17.00
N PRO A 79 -10.90 -3.93 16.62
CA PRO A 79 -10.21 -4.23 15.37
C PRO A 79 -9.88 -5.70 15.15
N THR A 80 -9.46 -6.40 16.20
CA THR A 80 -9.10 -7.82 16.11
C THR A 80 -10.29 -8.72 15.78
N ASP A 81 -11.50 -8.40 16.26
CA ASP A 81 -12.70 -9.19 15.95
C ASP A 81 -13.12 -8.97 14.48
N PHE A 82 -13.00 -7.74 13.99
CA PHE A 82 -13.25 -7.44 12.58
C PHE A 82 -12.27 -8.19 11.68
N ALA A 83 -10.98 -8.13 12.00
CA ALA A 83 -9.93 -8.81 11.27
C ALA A 83 -10.11 -10.34 11.27
N LYS A 84 -10.48 -10.94 12.41
CA LYS A 84 -10.83 -12.37 12.50
C LYS A 84 -12.04 -12.71 11.63
N THR A 85 -13.06 -11.86 11.61
CA THR A 85 -14.24 -12.08 10.75
C THR A 85 -13.84 -12.09 9.27
N LEU A 86 -12.99 -11.14 8.83
CA LEU A 86 -12.45 -11.15 7.49
C LEU A 86 -11.66 -12.42 7.19
N ALA A 87 -10.78 -12.83 8.10
CA ALA A 87 -9.99 -14.05 7.94
C ALA A 87 -10.88 -15.30 7.82
N ASN A 88 -11.89 -15.42 8.67
CA ASN A 88 -12.82 -16.56 8.66
C ASN A 88 -13.60 -16.64 7.34
N ILE A 89 -14.07 -15.50 6.79
CA ILE A 89 -14.73 -15.44 5.47
C ILE A 89 -13.83 -16.05 4.38
N GLY A 90 -12.55 -15.69 4.35
CA GLY A 90 -11.61 -16.26 3.40
C GLY A 90 -11.31 -17.74 3.65
N ILE A 91 -11.08 -18.14 4.90
CA ILE A 91 -10.80 -19.54 5.26
C ILE A 91 -11.98 -20.45 4.92
N GLU A 92 -13.22 -20.01 5.15
CA GLU A 92 -14.43 -20.74 4.78
C GLU A 92 -14.56 -20.91 3.25
N ASP A 93 -14.26 -19.86 2.47
CA ASP A 93 -14.21 -19.95 0.99
C ASP A 93 -13.13 -20.96 0.55
N PHE A 94 -11.92 -20.90 1.12
CA PHE A 94 -10.85 -21.83 0.80
C PHE A 94 -11.23 -23.28 1.11
N ALA A 95 -11.84 -23.52 2.28
CA ALA A 95 -12.31 -24.85 2.65
C ALA A 95 -13.39 -25.36 1.68
N SER A 96 -14.37 -24.51 1.32
CA SER A 96 -15.48 -24.87 0.42
C SER A 96 -15.00 -25.21 -0.98
N THR A 97 -13.98 -24.52 -1.47
CA THR A 97 -13.40 -24.68 -2.80
C THR A 97 -12.22 -25.66 -2.84
N LYS A 98 -11.85 -26.24 -1.69
CA LYS A 98 -10.67 -27.11 -1.51
C LYS A 98 -9.37 -26.42 -1.98
N MET A 99 -9.29 -25.10 -1.81
CA MET A 99 -8.09 -24.34 -2.14
C MET A 99 -7.03 -24.55 -1.06
N ASN A 100 -5.78 -24.78 -1.48
CA ASN A 100 -4.67 -24.91 -0.54
C ASN A 100 -4.31 -23.56 0.10
N HIS A 101 -3.80 -23.61 1.33
CA HIS A 101 -3.14 -22.45 1.94
C HIS A 101 -1.94 -22.00 1.09
N GLY A 102 -1.57 -20.74 1.19
CA GLY A 102 -0.45 -20.17 0.41
C GLY A 102 -0.80 -19.72 -1.01
N CYS A 103 -2.06 -19.87 -1.43
CA CYS A 103 -2.52 -19.49 -2.77
C CYS A 103 -3.09 -18.07 -2.88
N PHE A 104 -3.45 -17.45 -1.75
CA PHE A 104 -4.04 -16.12 -1.70
C PHE A 104 -3.77 -15.43 -0.37
N GLY A 105 -3.43 -14.14 -0.44
CA GLY A 105 -3.30 -13.24 0.69
C GLY A 105 -3.88 -11.88 0.33
N ALA A 106 -4.15 -11.02 1.32
CA ALA A 106 -4.78 -9.73 1.08
C ALA A 106 -4.35 -8.65 2.09
N LEU A 107 -4.42 -7.39 1.65
CA LEU A 107 -4.50 -6.23 2.52
C LEU A 107 -5.95 -5.78 2.61
N ALA A 108 -6.39 -5.44 3.81
CA ALA A 108 -7.72 -4.93 4.09
C ALA A 108 -7.64 -3.65 4.93
N ALA A 109 -8.34 -2.59 4.51
CA ALA A 109 -8.54 -1.40 5.34
C ALA A 109 -10.02 -1.27 5.69
N PHE A 110 -10.34 -1.04 6.96
CA PHE A 110 -11.70 -1.01 7.46
C PHE A 110 -11.87 -0.11 8.70
N PRO A 111 -13.06 0.44 8.91
CA PRO A 111 -13.36 1.21 10.11
C PRO A 111 -13.87 0.31 11.23
N VAL A 112 -13.47 0.61 12.47
CA VAL A 112 -14.09 0.07 13.68
C VAL A 112 -14.31 1.21 14.67
N LYS A 113 -15.55 1.63 14.85
CA LYS A 113 -15.92 2.83 15.63
C LYS A 113 -15.19 4.08 15.09
N ASP A 114 -14.38 4.71 15.93
CA ASP A 114 -13.58 5.89 15.70
C ASP A 114 -12.16 5.60 15.17
N LYS A 115 -11.88 4.34 14.79
CA LYS A 115 -10.56 3.92 14.34
C LYS A 115 -10.61 3.41 12.90
N LEU A 116 -9.58 3.77 12.13
CA LEU A 116 -9.30 3.20 10.83
C LEU A 116 -8.16 2.20 10.98
N CYS A 117 -8.33 1.01 10.44
CA CYS A 117 -7.44 -0.12 10.64
C CYS A 117 -6.93 -0.64 9.30
N LEU A 118 -5.64 -0.97 9.26
CA LEU A 118 -5.01 -1.73 8.19
C LEU A 118 -4.69 -3.13 8.72
N CYS A 119 -5.10 -4.14 7.98
CA CYS A 119 -4.87 -5.54 8.29
C CYS A 119 -4.20 -6.24 7.11
N GLU A 120 -3.17 -6.98 7.39
CA GLU A 120 -2.59 -7.96 6.48
C GLU A 120 -3.19 -9.33 6.78
N LEU A 121 -3.73 -9.98 5.75
CA LEU A 121 -4.15 -11.38 5.77
C LEU A 121 -3.06 -12.18 5.08
N ALA A 122 -2.25 -12.86 5.87
CA ALA A 122 -1.00 -13.46 5.42
C ALA A 122 -1.20 -14.47 4.28
N LEU A 123 -0.31 -14.48 3.29
CA LEU A 123 -0.39 -15.41 2.17
C LEU A 123 -0.30 -16.88 2.63
N ALA A 124 0.50 -17.16 3.67
CA ALA A 124 0.78 -18.52 4.11
C ALA A 124 -0.44 -19.23 4.73
N ASP A 125 -1.20 -18.55 5.57
CA ASP A 125 -2.23 -19.14 6.41
C ASP A 125 -3.49 -18.28 6.58
N PHE A 126 -3.51 -17.12 5.93
CA PHE A 126 -4.60 -16.14 5.98
C PHE A 126 -4.88 -15.58 7.37
N GLN A 127 -3.90 -15.66 8.29
CA GLN A 127 -4.04 -15.09 9.63
C GLN A 127 -3.95 -13.56 9.58
N PRO A 128 -4.80 -12.87 10.38
CA PRO A 128 -4.85 -11.42 10.37
C PRO A 128 -3.75 -10.81 11.25
N GLU A 129 -3.00 -9.84 10.69
CA GLU A 129 -2.07 -9.00 11.40
C GLU A 129 -2.48 -7.53 11.26
N LEU A 130 -2.81 -6.87 12.38
CA LEU A 130 -3.14 -5.46 12.39
C LEU A 130 -1.86 -4.62 12.37
N LYS A 131 -1.77 -3.70 11.42
CA LYS A 131 -0.68 -2.73 11.38
C LYS A 131 -0.94 -1.61 12.38
N THR A 132 0.13 -1.09 12.95
CA THR A 132 0.12 -0.07 14.01
C THR A 132 0.87 1.17 13.58
N LYS A 133 0.87 2.22 14.41
CA LYS A 133 1.67 3.42 14.14
C LYS A 133 3.18 3.16 14.11
N ASP A 134 3.65 2.14 14.82
CA ASP A 134 5.08 1.74 14.84
C ASP A 134 5.43 0.83 13.66
N MET A 135 4.46 0.04 13.19
CA MET A 135 4.53 -0.81 12.00
C MET A 135 3.54 -0.30 10.94
N TRP A 136 3.74 0.93 10.48
CA TRP A 136 2.75 1.66 9.71
C TRP A 136 2.69 1.30 8.21
N PHE A 137 3.54 0.39 7.73
CA PHE A 137 3.45 -0.09 6.35
C PHE A 137 3.45 -1.61 6.26
N ALA A 138 2.87 -2.11 5.17
CA ALA A 138 2.93 -3.49 4.74
C ALA A 138 3.13 -3.53 3.23
N SER A 139 3.84 -4.53 2.73
CA SER A 139 3.80 -4.89 1.31
C SER A 139 3.62 -6.40 1.15
N MET A 140 3.02 -6.81 0.04
CA MET A 140 2.76 -8.22 -0.25
C MET A 140 2.94 -8.51 -1.73
N GLY A 141 3.12 -9.80 -2.02
CA GLY A 141 3.22 -10.31 -3.39
C GLY A 141 4.65 -10.39 -3.90
N SER A 142 4.81 -10.71 -5.17
CA SER A 142 6.14 -10.91 -5.79
C SER A 142 6.99 -9.64 -5.90
N GLY A 143 6.38 -8.46 -5.73
CA GLY A 143 7.08 -7.18 -5.67
C GLY A 143 7.64 -6.82 -4.29
N GLN A 144 7.25 -7.53 -3.23
CA GLN A 144 7.66 -7.25 -1.86
C GLN A 144 9.17 -7.11 -1.68
N PRO A 145 10.05 -7.94 -2.28
CA PRO A 145 11.51 -7.80 -2.13
C PRO A 145 12.08 -6.48 -2.65
N ILE A 146 11.36 -5.77 -3.52
CA ILE A 146 11.72 -4.43 -4.01
C ILE A 146 11.06 -3.37 -3.13
N THR A 147 9.80 -3.56 -2.81
CA THR A 147 8.96 -2.56 -2.15
C THR A 147 9.31 -2.35 -0.68
N ASP A 148 9.59 -3.42 0.09
CA ASP A 148 9.93 -3.30 1.52
C ASP A 148 11.22 -2.50 1.77
N PRO A 149 12.35 -2.75 1.08
CA PRO A 149 13.54 -1.92 1.21
C PRO A 149 13.30 -0.47 0.82
N PHE A 150 12.49 -0.22 -0.23
CA PHE A 150 12.14 1.12 -0.65
C PHE A 150 11.30 1.86 0.41
N LEU A 151 10.28 1.23 0.97
CA LEU A 151 9.47 1.80 2.06
C LEU A 151 10.32 2.05 3.32
N GLY A 152 11.24 1.14 3.64
CA GLY A 152 12.21 1.33 4.72
C GLY A 152 13.12 2.55 4.50
N MET A 153 13.56 2.79 3.26
CA MET A 153 14.30 3.99 2.88
C MET A 153 13.44 5.25 3.02
N MET A 154 12.21 5.24 2.54
CA MET A 154 11.26 6.36 2.67
C MET A 154 11.02 6.71 4.14
N ARG A 155 10.81 5.69 5.00
CA ARG A 155 10.70 5.89 6.45
C ARG A 155 11.90 6.62 7.02
N ARG A 156 13.10 6.20 6.68
CA ARG A 156 14.34 6.79 7.17
C ARG A 156 14.53 8.23 6.71
N ILE A 157 14.14 8.55 5.48
CA ILE A 157 14.37 9.89 4.89
C ILE A 157 13.30 10.89 5.33
N PHE A 158 12.01 10.50 5.24
CA PHE A 158 10.89 11.42 5.44
C PHE A 158 10.31 11.39 6.86
N PHE A 159 10.53 10.32 7.62
CA PHE A 159 9.89 10.08 8.93
C PHE A 159 10.90 9.63 9.98
N SER A 160 12.07 10.23 9.97
CA SER A 160 13.17 9.96 10.94
C SER A 160 12.78 10.31 12.38
N ASP A 161 11.77 11.16 12.58
CA ASP A 161 11.15 11.50 13.86
C ASP A 161 10.19 10.42 14.41
N GLY A 162 9.96 9.34 13.64
CA GLY A 162 9.11 8.21 14.02
C GLY A 162 7.61 8.46 13.85
N ARG A 163 7.17 9.63 13.38
CA ARG A 163 5.75 9.87 13.11
C ARG A 163 5.25 9.06 11.90
N PRO A 164 3.98 8.62 11.90
CA PRO A 164 3.38 8.07 10.70
C PRO A 164 3.14 9.17 9.65
N PRO A 165 3.10 8.85 8.35
CA PRO A 165 2.75 9.80 7.29
C PRO A 165 1.35 10.37 7.49
N THR A 166 1.10 11.56 6.98
CA THR A 166 -0.27 12.02 6.69
C THR A 166 -0.82 11.29 5.48
N LEU A 167 -2.13 11.34 5.26
CA LEU A 167 -2.77 10.69 4.11
C LEU A 167 -2.18 11.20 2.77
N LYS A 168 -1.88 12.49 2.67
CA LYS A 168 -1.24 13.09 1.49
C LYS A 168 0.17 12.53 1.26
N GLU A 169 0.96 12.44 2.32
CA GLU A 169 2.30 11.83 2.26
C GLU A 169 2.21 10.33 1.96
N GLY A 170 1.21 9.64 2.53
CA GLY A 170 0.95 8.22 2.26
C GLY A 170 0.61 7.94 0.80
N LEU A 171 -0.23 8.76 0.18
CA LEU A 171 -0.55 8.67 -1.24
C LEU A 171 0.71 8.88 -2.11
N PHE A 172 1.52 9.89 -1.80
CA PHE A 172 2.78 10.15 -2.48
C PHE A 172 3.74 8.97 -2.39
N ILE A 173 3.96 8.42 -1.18
CA ILE A 173 4.87 7.29 -0.95
C ILE A 173 4.35 6.02 -1.65
N THR A 174 3.05 5.75 -1.55
CA THR A 174 2.44 4.58 -2.22
C THR A 174 2.60 4.68 -3.72
N THR A 175 2.36 5.85 -4.31
CA THR A 175 2.54 6.08 -5.75
C THR A 175 3.99 5.83 -6.16
N TRP A 176 4.95 6.38 -5.42
CA TRP A 176 6.37 6.21 -5.73
C TRP A 176 6.82 4.76 -5.57
N ALA A 177 6.42 4.10 -4.49
CA ALA A 177 6.76 2.69 -4.26
C ALA A 177 6.23 1.78 -5.37
N LEU A 178 4.99 2.01 -5.84
CA LEU A 178 4.40 1.26 -6.94
C LEU A 178 5.11 1.54 -8.27
N MET A 179 5.35 2.81 -8.62
CA MET A 179 6.07 3.20 -9.83
C MET A 179 7.46 2.56 -9.86
N HIS A 180 8.21 2.68 -8.77
CA HIS A 180 9.54 2.09 -8.63
C HIS A 180 9.53 0.55 -8.77
N THR A 181 8.57 -0.12 -8.14
CA THR A 181 8.47 -1.58 -8.21
C THR A 181 8.06 -2.05 -9.61
N ILE A 182 7.14 -1.35 -10.27
CA ILE A 182 6.70 -1.64 -11.64
C ILE A 182 7.89 -1.49 -12.61
N GLU A 183 8.66 -0.42 -12.49
CA GLU A 183 9.82 -0.16 -13.35
C GLU A 183 10.92 -1.23 -13.19
N LEU A 184 11.21 -1.63 -11.96
CA LEU A 184 12.30 -2.59 -11.66
C LEU A 184 11.90 -4.05 -11.83
N ASN A 185 10.63 -4.37 -11.99
CA ASN A 185 10.16 -5.75 -12.12
C ASN A 185 9.45 -6.00 -13.47
N PRO A 186 10.19 -6.17 -14.58
CA PRO A 186 9.61 -6.40 -15.90
C PRO A 186 8.90 -7.75 -16.04
N GLY A 187 8.93 -8.58 -14.99
CA GLY A 187 8.44 -9.95 -15.04
C GLY A 187 6.92 -10.13 -14.81
N GLY A 188 6.06 -9.08 -14.91
CA GLY A 188 4.60 -9.20 -14.82
C GLY A 188 3.96 -8.44 -13.64
N ILE A 189 4.69 -7.52 -13.01
CA ILE A 189 4.14 -6.41 -12.24
C ILE A 189 4.12 -5.24 -13.21
N ASN A 190 2.92 -4.77 -13.59
CA ASN A 190 2.79 -3.82 -14.68
C ASN A 190 1.45 -3.06 -14.62
N GLY A 191 1.26 -2.12 -15.55
CA GLY A 191 0.07 -1.29 -15.70
C GLY A 191 0.03 -0.11 -14.73
N PRO A 192 -0.99 0.74 -14.85
CA PRO A 192 -1.12 1.91 -13.99
C PRO A 192 -1.37 1.48 -12.53
N PRO A 193 -0.78 2.18 -11.56
CA PRO A 193 -1.12 1.98 -10.15
C PRO A 193 -2.62 2.17 -9.88
N GLN A 194 -3.19 1.29 -9.08
CA GLN A 194 -4.53 1.41 -8.52
C GLN A 194 -4.38 1.72 -7.03
N ILE A 195 -4.94 2.84 -6.58
CA ILE A 195 -4.79 3.29 -5.18
C ILE A 195 -6.16 3.65 -4.63
N ALA A 196 -6.44 3.22 -3.40
CA ALA A 196 -7.61 3.61 -2.64
C ALA A 196 -7.19 4.20 -1.29
N LYS A 197 -8.03 5.09 -0.76
CA LYS A 197 -7.88 5.67 0.57
C LYS A 197 -9.13 5.48 1.40
N LEU A 198 -8.94 5.27 2.70
CA LEU A 198 -9.97 5.26 3.73
C LEU A 198 -9.69 6.37 4.73
N ALA A 199 -10.60 7.30 4.90
CA ALA A 199 -10.49 8.43 5.81
C ALA A 199 -11.85 8.79 6.39
N PHE A 200 -11.88 9.61 7.44
CA PHE A 200 -13.12 10.23 7.88
C PHE A 200 -13.46 11.43 6.99
N ASN A 201 -14.71 11.49 6.51
CA ASN A 201 -15.21 12.62 5.74
C ASN A 201 -15.52 13.82 6.66
N ALA A 202 -15.95 14.94 6.08
CA ALA A 202 -16.27 16.16 6.82
C ALA A 202 -17.41 16.00 7.86
N LYS A 203 -18.21 14.92 7.76
CA LYS A 203 -19.26 14.58 8.72
C LYS A 203 -18.77 13.65 9.84
N GLY A 204 -17.52 13.21 9.77
CA GLY A 204 -16.96 12.24 10.70
C GLY A 204 -17.28 10.78 10.35
N ASP A 205 -17.89 10.52 9.18
CA ASP A 205 -18.15 9.17 8.73
C ASP A 205 -16.92 8.59 8.00
N PRO A 206 -16.56 7.31 8.23
CA PRO A 206 -15.49 6.68 7.46
C PRO A 206 -15.92 6.53 6.01
N GLU A 207 -15.04 6.88 5.09
CA GLU A 207 -15.28 6.82 3.65
C GLU A 207 -14.06 6.20 2.95
N ALA A 208 -14.31 5.11 2.24
CA ALA A 208 -13.33 4.45 1.37
C ALA A 208 -13.63 4.78 -0.09
N ARG A 209 -12.61 5.17 -0.85
CA ARG A 209 -12.72 5.39 -2.29
C ARG A 209 -11.42 5.12 -3.04
N LEU A 210 -11.52 4.79 -4.30
CA LEU A 210 -10.41 4.87 -5.23
C LEU A 210 -10.05 6.35 -5.45
N ILE A 211 -8.76 6.64 -5.61
CA ILE A 211 -8.36 7.97 -6.08
C ILE A 211 -8.68 8.09 -7.58
N SER A 212 -8.95 9.31 -8.03
CA SER A 212 -9.19 9.58 -9.46
C SER A 212 -7.88 9.56 -10.25
N ASP A 213 -8.00 9.45 -11.57
CA ASP A 213 -6.83 9.53 -12.47
C ASP A 213 -6.10 10.88 -12.32
N ASP A 214 -6.83 11.98 -12.17
CA ASP A 214 -6.26 13.31 -11.94
C ASP A 214 -5.48 13.36 -10.61
N GLU A 215 -6.05 12.80 -9.53
CA GLU A 215 -5.41 12.70 -8.22
C GLU A 215 -4.14 11.83 -8.28
N LEU A 216 -4.18 10.72 -9.02
CA LEU A 216 -3.02 9.88 -9.27
C LEU A 216 -1.94 10.63 -10.05
N GLU A 217 -2.33 11.40 -11.07
CA GLU A 217 -1.39 12.15 -11.89
C GLU A 217 -0.69 13.27 -11.09
N GLU A 218 -1.40 13.94 -10.18
CA GLU A 218 -0.78 14.91 -9.25
C GLU A 218 0.32 14.25 -8.39
N HIS A 219 0.08 13.03 -7.88
CA HIS A 219 1.07 12.31 -7.11
C HIS A 219 2.24 11.84 -7.97
N LYS A 220 2.02 11.39 -9.20
CA LYS A 220 3.10 11.04 -10.15
C LYS A 220 3.98 12.25 -10.45
N ASN A 221 3.37 13.41 -10.70
CA ASN A 221 4.11 14.66 -10.94
C ASN A 221 4.94 15.05 -9.72
N SER A 222 4.42 14.82 -8.52
CA SER A 222 5.14 15.05 -7.27
C SER A 222 6.34 14.11 -7.12
N VAL A 223 6.20 12.84 -7.52
CA VAL A 223 7.32 11.87 -7.56
C VAL A 223 8.40 12.33 -8.54
N GLN A 224 8.03 12.67 -9.76
CA GLN A 224 8.97 13.15 -10.78
C GLN A 224 9.71 14.42 -10.32
N ALA A 225 9.02 15.33 -9.64
CA ALA A 225 9.64 16.52 -9.07
C ALA A 225 10.67 16.16 -7.99
N ALA A 226 10.35 15.20 -7.10
CA ALA A 226 11.28 14.72 -6.07
C ALA A 226 12.52 14.06 -6.70
N GLU A 227 12.34 13.21 -7.69
CA GLU A 227 13.44 12.57 -8.43
C GLU A 227 14.33 13.60 -9.14
N LYS A 228 13.73 14.63 -9.76
CA LYS A 228 14.48 15.74 -10.36
C LYS A 228 15.33 16.48 -9.33
N HIS A 229 14.81 16.73 -8.13
CA HIS A 229 15.60 17.36 -7.07
C HIS A 229 16.76 16.48 -6.60
N LEU A 230 16.56 15.17 -6.52
CA LEU A 230 17.65 14.23 -6.21
C LEU A 230 18.73 14.23 -7.29
N CYS A 231 18.33 14.31 -8.58
CA CYS A 231 19.28 14.46 -9.68
C CYS A 231 20.09 15.77 -9.57
N GLN A 232 19.45 16.88 -9.21
CA GLN A 232 20.13 18.16 -9.00
C GLN A 232 21.11 18.12 -7.82
N TYR A 233 20.79 17.36 -6.77
CA TYR A 233 21.69 17.17 -5.63
C TYR A 233 23.04 16.55 -6.04
N ARG A 234 23.07 15.73 -7.11
CA ARG A 234 24.31 15.20 -7.69
C ARG A 234 25.26 16.31 -8.12
N GLU A 235 24.77 17.46 -8.59
CA GLU A 235 25.61 18.61 -8.99
C GLU A 235 26.29 19.21 -7.77
N ILE A 236 25.58 19.27 -6.64
CA ILE A 236 26.14 19.74 -5.35
C ILE A 236 27.26 18.83 -4.88
N LEU A 237 27.09 17.49 -4.99
CA LEU A 237 28.13 16.52 -4.62
C LEU A 237 29.42 16.65 -5.46
N ASN A 238 29.30 17.12 -6.69
CA ASN A 238 30.42 17.29 -7.61
C ASN A 238 30.94 18.73 -7.68
N ALA A 239 30.31 19.66 -6.94
CA ALA A 239 30.78 21.05 -6.89
C ALA A 239 32.14 21.12 -6.16
N PRO A 240 33.07 21.95 -6.63
CA PRO A 240 34.29 22.18 -5.89
C PRO A 240 33.95 22.76 -4.50
N PRO A 241 34.74 22.43 -3.45
CA PRO A 241 34.50 22.98 -2.13
C PRO A 241 34.42 24.49 -2.19
N ALA A 242 33.43 25.08 -1.51
CA ALA A 242 33.29 26.52 -1.42
C ALA A 242 34.62 27.13 -0.96
N PRO A 243 35.06 28.25 -1.54
CA PRO A 243 36.27 28.92 -1.06
C PRO A 243 36.13 29.18 0.45
N ALA A 244 37.16 28.79 1.19
CA ALA A 244 37.17 29.02 2.64
C ALA A 244 36.86 30.49 2.91
N ASP A 245 35.93 30.76 3.82
CA ASP A 245 35.65 32.14 4.25
C ASP A 245 36.97 32.86 4.54
N PRO A 246 37.14 34.09 4.04
CA PRO A 246 38.35 34.85 4.32
C PRO A 246 38.49 34.93 5.82
N LYS A 247 39.63 34.40 6.35
CA LYS A 247 39.96 34.50 7.77
C LYS A 247 39.85 35.96 8.18
N ILE A 248 38.86 36.30 9.00
CA ILE A 248 38.76 37.64 9.57
C ILE A 248 40.11 37.89 10.30
N PRO A 249 40.83 38.93 9.95
CA PRO A 249 42.09 39.24 10.65
C PRO A 249 41.77 39.45 12.13
N VAL A 250 42.40 38.65 13.01
CA VAL A 250 42.33 38.86 14.45
C VAL A 250 43.01 40.18 14.72
N MET A 251 42.26 41.22 15.12
CA MET A 251 42.87 42.49 15.56
C MET A 251 43.74 42.22 16.76
N PRO A 252 44.98 42.75 16.80
CA PRO A 252 45.84 42.65 18.00
C PRO A 252 45.15 43.34 19.17
N PRO A 253 45.32 42.82 20.40
CA PRO A 253 44.80 43.46 21.60
C PRO A 253 45.42 44.83 21.74
N GLN A 254 44.60 45.86 22.06
CA GLN A 254 45.06 47.23 22.40
C GLN A 254 45.73 47.28 23.75
#